data_615bd495ebc768a78be40708a241befa
#
_entry.id   615bd495ebc768a78be40708a241befa
#
_cell.length_a   1.000
_cell.length_b   1.000
_cell.length_c   1.000
_cell.angle_alpha   90.00
_cell.angle_beta   90.00
_cell.angle_gamma   90.00
#
_symmetry.space_group_name_H-M   'P 1'
#
loop_
_entity.id
_entity.type
_entity.pdbx_description
1 polymer ?
#
loop_
_entity_poly.entity_id
_entity_poly.type
_entity_poly.pdbx_seq_one_letter_code
_entity_poly.pdbx_strand_id
1 'polypeptide(L)'
;KSIASNAHLNQEGNTVATSSTGNKLPNINGLQDAKPRHSLGYRVQHHVRTAVAAAIAATLVFVGTAAAATWMDVNGIIKNNSVDVIGQGSLNTDASIIDPNSGKPIEFVLIGQDSRDGAENQAIGGSFDDVIGNHQADTAMIVQISADRKEINLVSIPRDSLVDVPQCETSKGTIPAQYNVMFNSIFAGAYKTGGDLSSAASCTLNAVNSLTGLNIQNFIVVDFAGLVKMIDSVGGVDLCIPQNVNDPYTGLNLDKGMHHLDGVAATQYARIRHGIGDGSDTSRTTRQQYLIKQLMSEALSKNLFTDTAQLYQLAKSALKSLNISQGMADTAALAGLAMSLKNFTMTNLQTQTVPVVPAPSDPNRSVWTDEADNLWEKMRAGKPIFDTADSNSGDSSDTSSDNSASSDDSGTTDSNQSDTTAETPDPVTGLITKSDGTLVDPSTGGTVDPDDGSIHDATTGQYIGLADRY
;
A
#
# COMPACT_ATOMS: atom_id res chain seq x y z
N LYS A 1 20.90 52.31 -37.74
CA LYS A 1 21.81 53.31 -37.19
C LYS A 1 22.76 52.55 -36.29
N SER A 2 23.87 52.07 -36.77
CA SER A 2 25.21 52.65 -36.94
C SER A 2 25.72 53.32 -35.67
N ILE A 3 26.78 52.75 -35.13
CA ILE A 3 28.10 53.41 -35.06
C ILE A 3 29.11 52.35 -34.54
N ALA A 4 30.13 52.17 -35.37
CA ALA A 4 31.38 51.52 -35.05
C ALA A 4 32.30 52.43 -34.24
N SER A 5 33.20 51.92 -33.44
CA SER A 5 34.43 52.62 -33.11
C SER A 5 35.55 51.62 -32.88
N ASN A 6 36.53 51.75 -33.77
CA ASN A 6 37.88 51.16 -33.71
C ASN A 6 38.69 51.79 -32.58
N ALA A 7 39.53 51.01 -31.94
CA ALA A 7 40.74 51.49 -31.31
C ALA A 7 41.90 50.51 -31.53
N HIS A 8 42.78 50.89 -32.43
CA HIS A 8 44.15 50.41 -32.54
C HIS A 8 44.96 50.82 -31.30
N LEU A 9 45.75 49.91 -30.77
CA LEU A 9 46.96 50.29 -30.01
C LEU A 9 48.09 49.34 -30.32
N ASN A 10 49.16 50.01 -30.60
CA ASN A 10 50.45 49.59 -31.14
C ASN A 10 51.21 48.56 -30.28
N GLN A 11 51.90 47.76 -31.04
CA GLN A 11 52.98 46.88 -30.69
C GLN A 11 54.29 47.69 -30.55
N GLU A 12 54.97 47.58 -29.43
CA GLU A 12 56.40 47.88 -29.35
C GLU A 12 57.14 46.66 -28.86
N GLY A 13 58.02 46.20 -29.70
CA GLY A 13 58.91 45.08 -29.48
C GLY A 13 60.03 45.39 -28.54
N ASN A 14 60.41 44.48 -27.73
CA ASN A 14 61.67 44.46 -27.03
C ASN A 14 62.42 43.17 -27.35
N THR A 15 63.36 43.29 -28.34
CA THR A 15 64.31 42.25 -28.68
C THR A 15 65.49 42.31 -27.69
N VAL A 16 65.47 41.28 -26.79
CA VAL A 16 66.69 41.03 -26.00
C VAL A 16 67.57 40.04 -26.78
N ALA A 17 68.64 40.50 -27.34
CA ALA A 17 69.65 39.65 -27.93
C ALA A 17 70.54 39.04 -26.83
N THR A 18 70.38 37.75 -26.61
CA THR A 18 71.33 36.95 -25.83
C THR A 18 72.28 36.25 -26.82
N SER A 19 73.46 36.71 -26.87
CA SER A 19 74.58 36.03 -27.54
C SER A 19 74.95 34.74 -26.75
N SER A 20 74.53 33.61 -27.22
CA SER A 20 74.99 32.31 -26.75
C SER A 20 76.20 31.87 -27.60
N THR A 21 77.37 31.94 -27.06
CA THR A 21 78.51 31.22 -27.55
C THR A 21 78.35 29.76 -27.37
N GLY A 22 77.78 29.10 -28.42
CA GLY A 22 77.57 27.68 -28.42
C GLY A 22 78.89 26.90 -28.51
N ASN A 23 79.23 26.23 -27.45
CA ASN A 23 80.17 25.10 -27.53
C ASN A 23 79.52 24.02 -28.39
N LYS A 24 80.02 23.87 -29.63
CA LYS A 24 79.66 22.73 -30.47
C LYS A 24 80.26 21.47 -29.87
N LEU A 25 79.42 20.66 -29.30
CA LEU A 25 79.78 19.29 -28.93
C LEU A 25 80.17 18.51 -30.18
N PRO A 26 81.19 17.61 -30.12
CA PRO A 26 81.61 16.81 -31.27
C PRO A 26 80.47 15.98 -31.81
N ASN A 27 80.37 16.00 -33.13
CA ASN A 27 79.34 15.23 -33.90
C ASN A 27 79.58 13.70 -33.73
N ILE A 28 78.83 13.08 -32.87
CA ILE A 28 78.84 11.62 -32.72
C ILE A 28 77.82 11.08 -33.72
N ASN A 29 78.37 10.62 -34.84
CA ASN A 29 77.56 9.95 -35.91
C ASN A 29 76.69 8.85 -35.32
N GLY A 30 75.38 9.02 -35.39
CA GLY A 30 74.37 8.02 -34.92
C GLY A 30 73.43 8.45 -33.81
N LEU A 31 73.62 9.66 -33.19
CA LEU A 31 72.75 10.13 -32.10
C LEU A 31 71.72 11.17 -32.51
N GLN A 32 71.80 11.68 -33.77
CA GLN A 32 70.89 12.74 -34.20
C GLN A 32 69.50 12.29 -34.64
N ASP A 33 69.32 10.99 -34.91
CA ASP A 33 68.01 10.43 -35.37
C ASP A 33 67.33 9.54 -34.36
N ALA A 34 67.86 9.35 -33.18
CA ALA A 34 67.17 8.59 -32.14
C ALA A 34 66.10 9.46 -31.47
N LYS A 35 64.88 9.38 -31.93
CA LYS A 35 63.74 9.92 -31.20
C LYS A 35 63.73 9.32 -29.80
N PRO A 36 63.68 10.13 -28.75
CA PRO A 36 63.72 9.61 -27.38
C PRO A 36 62.57 8.61 -27.15
N ARG A 37 62.95 7.35 -26.85
CA ARG A 37 61.99 6.24 -26.59
C ARG A 37 60.98 6.56 -25.48
N HIS A 38 61.22 7.54 -24.67
CA HIS A 38 60.32 7.98 -23.59
C HIS A 38 59.09 8.73 -24.10
N SER A 39 59.10 9.34 -25.28
CA SER A 39 57.96 10.06 -25.84
C SER A 39 56.85 9.17 -26.37
N LEU A 40 57.20 7.93 -26.80
CA LEU A 40 56.19 6.97 -27.26
C LEU A 40 55.34 6.39 -26.10
N GLY A 41 55.98 6.10 -24.97
CA GLY A 41 55.27 5.60 -23.79
C GLY A 41 54.31 6.67 -23.17
N TYR A 42 54.74 7.95 -23.20
CA TYR A 42 53.89 9.03 -22.70
C TYR A 42 52.66 9.29 -23.58
N ARG A 43 52.81 9.20 -24.90
CA ARG A 43 51.69 9.33 -25.86
C ARG A 43 50.66 8.24 -25.71
N VAL A 44 51.10 7.00 -25.51
CA VAL A 44 50.18 5.84 -25.33
C VAL A 44 49.41 5.97 -24.03
N GLN A 45 50.08 6.41 -22.95
CA GLN A 45 49.39 6.63 -21.65
C GLN A 45 48.33 7.73 -21.71
N HIS A 46 48.55 8.83 -22.48
CA HIS A 46 47.54 9.86 -22.67
C HIS A 46 46.33 9.33 -23.42
N HIS A 47 46.49 8.53 -24.46
CA HIS A 47 45.39 7.94 -25.23
C HIS A 47 44.60 6.94 -24.39
N VAL A 48 45.23 6.13 -23.56
CA VAL A 48 44.56 5.20 -22.65
C VAL A 48 43.80 6.01 -21.54
N ARG A 49 44.38 7.02 -20.95
CA ARG A 49 43.70 7.87 -19.96
C ARG A 49 42.51 8.60 -20.56
N THR A 50 42.62 9.14 -21.78
CA THR A 50 41.51 9.80 -22.46
C THR A 50 40.42 8.79 -22.86
N ALA A 51 40.79 7.58 -23.31
CA ALA A 51 39.84 6.52 -23.63
C ALA A 51 39.07 6.03 -22.37
N VAL A 52 39.78 5.85 -21.25
CA VAL A 52 39.16 5.49 -19.96
C VAL A 52 38.26 6.62 -19.45
N ALA A 53 38.69 7.87 -19.52
CA ALA A 53 37.84 8.98 -19.13
C ALA A 53 36.62 9.14 -20.03
N ALA A 54 36.75 8.92 -21.33
CA ALA A 54 35.63 8.93 -22.26
C ALA A 54 34.66 7.76 -22.00
N ALA A 55 35.17 6.55 -21.69
CA ALA A 55 34.34 5.42 -21.32
C ALA A 55 33.56 5.66 -20.03
N ILE A 56 34.21 6.22 -19.00
CA ILE A 56 33.53 6.59 -17.74
C ILE A 56 32.45 7.66 -18.01
N ALA A 57 32.79 8.71 -18.78
CA ALA A 57 31.82 9.75 -19.13
C ALA A 57 30.63 9.19 -19.93
N ALA A 58 30.88 8.31 -20.90
CA ALA A 58 29.83 7.65 -21.67
C ALA A 58 28.94 6.75 -20.79
N THR A 59 29.55 6.02 -19.85
CA THR A 59 28.79 5.21 -18.88
C THR A 59 27.92 6.07 -17.97
N LEU A 60 28.45 7.18 -17.45
CA LEU A 60 27.70 8.12 -16.62
C LEU A 60 26.55 8.78 -17.41
N VAL A 61 26.77 9.16 -18.65
CA VAL A 61 25.72 9.71 -19.52
C VAL A 61 24.67 8.63 -19.82
N PHE A 62 25.07 7.40 -20.11
CA PHE A 62 24.15 6.31 -20.38
C PHE A 62 23.30 5.97 -19.15
N VAL A 63 23.91 5.83 -17.97
CA VAL A 63 23.19 5.58 -16.71
C VAL A 63 22.29 6.77 -16.38
N GLY A 64 22.75 8.00 -16.54
CA GLY A 64 21.95 9.19 -16.30
C GLY A 64 20.77 9.31 -17.25
N THR A 65 20.92 9.01 -18.54
CA THR A 65 19.81 9.05 -19.51
C THR A 65 18.82 7.92 -19.29
N ALA A 66 19.29 6.71 -18.94
CA ALA A 66 18.41 5.59 -18.60
C ALA A 66 17.59 5.90 -17.35
N ALA A 67 18.22 6.44 -16.28
CA ALA A 67 17.52 6.85 -15.07
C ALA A 67 16.49 7.98 -15.33
N ALA A 68 16.84 8.97 -16.15
CA ALA A 68 15.93 10.05 -16.53
C ALA A 68 14.76 9.52 -17.36
N ALA A 69 14.99 8.59 -18.30
CA ALA A 69 13.93 8.00 -19.12
C ALA A 69 12.95 7.17 -18.26
N THR A 70 13.46 6.37 -17.32
CA THR A 70 12.62 5.60 -16.40
C THR A 70 11.79 6.53 -15.49
N TRP A 71 12.41 7.57 -14.95
CA TRP A 71 11.71 8.56 -14.15
C TRP A 71 10.61 9.28 -14.92
N MET A 72 10.87 9.69 -16.17
CA MET A 72 9.89 10.35 -17.03
C MET A 72 8.72 9.42 -17.38
N ASP A 73 8.96 8.14 -17.63
CA ASP A 73 7.93 7.14 -17.94
C ASP A 73 7.01 6.93 -16.72
N VAL A 74 7.57 6.69 -15.52
CA VAL A 74 6.78 6.52 -14.30
C VAL A 74 6.00 7.79 -13.95
N ASN A 75 6.64 8.94 -14.01
CA ASN A 75 5.97 10.23 -13.72
C ASN A 75 4.83 10.52 -14.71
N GLY A 76 5.00 10.13 -15.98
CA GLY A 76 3.93 10.20 -16.98
C GLY A 76 2.74 9.30 -16.64
N ILE A 77 2.99 8.08 -16.20
CA ILE A 77 1.94 7.13 -15.77
C ILE A 77 1.18 7.68 -14.55
N ILE A 78 1.91 8.14 -13.53
CA ILE A 78 1.31 8.70 -12.32
C ILE A 78 0.41 9.89 -12.66
N LYS A 79 0.88 10.83 -13.48
CA LYS A 79 0.08 11.99 -13.88
C LYS A 79 -1.16 11.62 -14.68
N ASN A 80 -1.09 10.60 -15.53
CA ASN A 80 -2.24 10.17 -16.32
C ASN A 80 -3.30 9.46 -15.48
N ASN A 81 -2.92 8.86 -14.34
CA ASN A 81 -3.80 8.14 -13.44
C ASN A 81 -4.06 8.91 -12.13
N SER A 82 -3.63 10.17 -12.04
CA SER A 82 -3.96 11.02 -10.90
C SER A 82 -5.38 11.54 -11.01
N VAL A 83 -6.08 11.52 -9.89
CA VAL A 83 -7.46 11.97 -9.73
C VAL A 83 -7.47 13.17 -8.79
N ASP A 84 -8.15 14.23 -9.21
CA ASP A 84 -8.26 15.44 -8.41
C ASP A 84 -9.15 15.21 -7.20
N VAL A 85 -8.77 15.77 -6.05
CA VAL A 85 -9.61 15.80 -4.87
C VAL A 85 -10.49 17.04 -4.93
N ILE A 86 -11.81 16.85 -4.90
CA ILE A 86 -12.76 17.96 -4.83
C ILE A 86 -12.84 18.44 -3.38
N GLY A 87 -12.63 19.75 -3.15
CA GLY A 87 -12.70 20.36 -1.83
C GLY A 87 -14.04 20.10 -1.17
N GLN A 88 -14.01 19.57 0.03
CA GLN A 88 -15.13 19.36 0.92
C GLN A 88 -14.87 20.14 2.21
N GLY A 89 -15.84 20.24 3.08
CA GLY A 89 -15.63 20.93 4.36
C GLY A 89 -14.44 20.44 5.18
N SER A 90 -14.09 19.15 5.06
CA SER A 90 -12.95 18.50 5.74
C SER A 90 -11.75 18.24 4.82
N LEU A 91 -11.92 18.35 3.48
CA LEU A 91 -10.88 18.04 2.51
C LEU A 91 -10.24 19.30 1.97
N ASN A 92 -8.91 19.36 1.99
CA ASN A 92 -8.14 20.43 1.38
C ASN A 92 -7.84 20.08 -0.08
N THR A 93 -8.13 21.02 -1.00
CA THR A 93 -7.71 20.91 -2.42
C THR A 93 -6.21 21.03 -2.61
N ASP A 94 -5.51 21.67 -1.67
CA ASP A 94 -4.06 21.77 -1.63
C ASP A 94 -3.44 20.58 -0.88
N ALA A 95 -3.91 19.35 -1.19
CA ALA A 95 -3.35 18.14 -0.60
C ALA A 95 -1.84 18.13 -0.82
N SER A 96 -1.08 18.39 0.23
CA SER A 96 0.37 18.29 0.20
C SER A 96 0.76 16.87 -0.17
N ILE A 97 1.75 16.73 -1.06
CA ILE A 97 2.34 15.44 -1.40
C ILE A 97 2.71 14.73 -0.10
N ILE A 98 2.36 13.46 -0.01
CA ILE A 98 2.72 12.62 1.15
C ILE A 98 4.23 12.67 1.33
N ASP A 99 4.68 13.06 2.52
CA ASP A 99 6.07 12.96 2.93
C ASP A 99 6.28 11.68 3.76
N PRO A 100 6.92 10.64 3.20
CA PRO A 100 7.18 9.40 3.92
C PRO A 100 8.04 9.57 5.17
N ASN A 101 8.78 10.67 5.26
CA ASN A 101 9.72 10.96 6.36
C ASN A 101 9.17 11.98 7.37
N SER A 102 7.91 12.38 7.24
CA SER A 102 7.29 13.40 8.12
C SER A 102 7.19 12.99 9.58
N GLY A 103 7.39 11.70 9.92
CA GLY A 103 7.14 11.17 11.25
C GLY A 103 5.65 11.19 11.65
N LYS A 104 4.76 11.30 10.67
CA LYS A 104 3.30 11.22 10.86
C LYS A 104 2.76 9.93 10.24
N PRO A 105 1.62 9.41 10.72
CA PRO A 105 0.93 8.32 10.01
C PRO A 105 0.60 8.72 8.57
N ILE A 106 0.59 7.74 7.68
CA ILE A 106 0.12 7.91 6.30
C ILE A 106 -1.22 7.20 6.20
N GLU A 107 -2.24 7.94 5.78
CA GLU A 107 -3.61 7.45 5.71
C GLU A 107 -4.18 7.67 4.31
N PHE A 108 -4.90 6.66 3.84
CA PHE A 108 -5.67 6.76 2.60
C PHE A 108 -6.85 5.79 2.61
N VAL A 109 -7.85 6.08 1.79
CA VAL A 109 -8.96 5.16 1.55
C VAL A 109 -8.70 4.38 0.28
N LEU A 110 -8.70 3.05 0.37
CA LEU A 110 -8.67 2.14 -0.75
C LEU A 110 -10.11 1.81 -1.16
N ILE A 111 -10.48 2.13 -2.39
CA ILE A 111 -11.83 1.94 -2.93
C ILE A 111 -11.77 0.94 -4.07
N GLY A 112 -12.44 -0.20 -3.91
CA GLY A 112 -12.64 -1.17 -4.97
C GLY A 112 -13.90 -0.83 -5.75
N GLN A 113 -13.74 -0.39 -6.99
CA GLN A 113 -14.84 0.01 -7.86
C GLN A 113 -15.33 -1.19 -8.68
N ASP A 114 -16.62 -1.53 -8.57
CA ASP A 114 -17.30 -2.37 -9.56
C ASP A 114 -17.67 -1.49 -10.77
N SER A 115 -16.71 -1.35 -11.69
CA SER A 115 -16.96 -0.75 -12.97
C SER A 115 -16.89 -1.81 -14.05
N ARG A 116 -17.85 -1.76 -14.97
CA ARG A 116 -17.86 -2.64 -16.15
C ARG A 116 -17.54 -1.89 -17.42
N ASP A 117 -17.00 -0.70 -17.27
CA ASP A 117 -16.56 0.12 -18.40
C ASP A 117 -15.28 -0.49 -18.99
N GLY A 118 -15.27 -0.64 -20.30
CA GLY A 118 -14.17 -1.24 -21.03
C GLY A 118 -14.24 -2.76 -21.16
N ALA A 119 -13.65 -3.28 -22.25
CA ALA A 119 -13.72 -4.70 -22.59
C ALA A 119 -13.07 -5.62 -21.55
N GLU A 120 -12.01 -5.15 -20.88
CA GLU A 120 -11.29 -5.92 -19.85
C GLU A 120 -12.16 -6.11 -18.61
N ASN A 121 -12.78 -5.04 -18.10
CA ASN A 121 -13.68 -5.12 -16.94
C ASN A 121 -14.93 -5.95 -17.24
N GLN A 122 -15.47 -5.86 -18.45
CA GLN A 122 -16.62 -6.66 -18.89
C GLN A 122 -16.27 -8.15 -18.94
N ALA A 123 -15.08 -8.52 -19.39
CA ALA A 123 -14.65 -9.91 -19.46
C ALA A 123 -14.50 -10.56 -18.06
N ILE A 124 -14.11 -9.78 -17.05
CA ILE A 124 -13.92 -10.23 -15.67
C ILE A 124 -15.25 -10.21 -14.90
N GLY A 125 -16.13 -9.24 -15.22
CA GLY A 125 -17.37 -8.96 -14.49
C GLY A 125 -18.44 -10.04 -14.57
N GLY A 126 -18.36 -10.99 -15.50
CA GLY A 126 -19.43 -11.97 -15.77
C GLY A 126 -20.54 -11.40 -16.66
N SER A 127 -21.34 -12.27 -17.26
CA SER A 127 -22.26 -11.95 -18.37
C SER A 127 -23.72 -11.75 -17.98
N PHE A 128 -24.06 -11.62 -16.70
CA PHE A 128 -25.46 -11.53 -16.29
C PHE A 128 -25.88 -10.10 -16.00
N ASP A 129 -26.82 -9.59 -16.83
CA ASP A 129 -27.72 -8.41 -16.68
C ASP A 129 -27.13 -7.11 -16.15
N ASP A 130 -25.89 -6.83 -16.46
CA ASP A 130 -25.24 -5.72 -15.83
C ASP A 130 -25.23 -4.47 -16.68
N VAL A 131 -25.84 -3.49 -16.11
CA VAL A 131 -25.93 -2.15 -16.68
C VAL A 131 -24.53 -1.59 -16.85
N ILE A 132 -24.08 -1.45 -18.09
CA ILE A 132 -22.93 -0.63 -18.46
C ILE A 132 -23.12 0.75 -17.84
N GLY A 133 -22.10 1.27 -17.14
CA GLY A 133 -22.18 2.55 -16.45
C GLY A 133 -22.62 2.45 -14.98
N ASN A 134 -22.74 1.25 -14.41
CA ASN A 134 -22.90 1.09 -12.97
C ASN A 134 -21.52 1.24 -12.27
N HIS A 135 -21.37 2.31 -11.51
CA HIS A 135 -20.16 2.60 -10.73
C HIS A 135 -20.48 2.47 -9.26
N GLN A 136 -20.21 1.32 -8.67
CA GLN A 136 -20.39 1.09 -7.23
C GLN A 136 -19.05 0.86 -6.56
N ALA A 137 -18.91 1.34 -5.32
CA ALA A 137 -17.80 0.97 -4.47
C ALA A 137 -18.21 -0.26 -3.66
N ASP A 138 -17.86 -1.44 -4.15
CA ASP A 138 -18.15 -2.71 -3.46
C ASP A 138 -17.18 -3.00 -2.32
N THR A 139 -16.08 -2.27 -2.28
CA THR A 139 -15.05 -2.37 -1.25
C THR A 139 -14.61 -0.97 -0.85
N ALA A 140 -14.56 -0.70 0.43
CA ALA A 140 -13.92 0.49 0.98
C ALA A 140 -13.11 0.09 2.21
N MET A 141 -11.83 0.41 2.19
CA MET A 141 -10.89 0.10 3.28
C MET A 141 -10.10 1.34 3.66
N ILE A 142 -9.95 1.58 4.94
CA ILE A 142 -9.03 2.59 5.45
C ILE A 142 -7.69 1.91 5.68
N VAL A 143 -6.64 2.45 5.09
CA VAL A 143 -5.27 2.02 5.30
C VAL A 143 -4.55 3.11 6.09
N GLN A 144 -3.99 2.74 7.23
CA GLN A 144 -3.18 3.62 8.07
C GLN A 144 -1.82 2.96 8.30
N ILE A 145 -0.77 3.62 7.84
CA ILE A 145 0.62 3.21 8.07
C ILE A 145 1.15 4.04 9.23
N SER A 146 1.64 3.38 10.27
CA SER A 146 2.16 4.03 11.47
C SER A 146 3.28 5.03 11.18
N ALA A 147 3.48 5.98 12.09
CA ALA A 147 4.50 7.02 11.96
C ALA A 147 5.92 6.45 11.82
N ASP A 148 6.21 5.34 12.50
CA ASP A 148 7.50 4.64 12.47
C ASP A 148 7.61 3.59 11.33
N ARG A 149 6.55 3.45 10.51
CA ARG A 149 6.49 2.51 9.37
C ARG A 149 6.60 1.03 9.73
N LYS A 150 6.31 0.69 10.97
CA LYS A 150 6.39 -0.70 11.44
C LYS A 150 5.05 -1.42 11.40
N GLU A 151 3.94 -0.69 11.48
CA GLU A 151 2.59 -1.23 11.58
C GLU A 151 1.70 -0.69 10.47
N ILE A 152 0.79 -1.54 10.00
CA ILE A 152 -0.25 -1.16 9.05
C ILE A 152 -1.58 -1.66 9.60
N ASN A 153 -2.50 -0.72 9.81
CA ASN A 153 -3.90 -1.00 10.09
C ASN A 153 -4.70 -0.97 8.78
N LEU A 154 -5.48 -2.00 8.51
CA LEU A 154 -6.38 -2.09 7.36
C LEU A 154 -7.79 -2.38 7.87
N VAL A 155 -8.66 -1.38 7.78
CA VAL A 155 -10.04 -1.47 8.32
C VAL A 155 -11.03 -1.38 7.18
N SER A 156 -11.83 -2.44 7.01
CA SER A 156 -12.86 -2.51 5.97
C SER A 156 -14.19 -1.97 6.46
N ILE A 157 -14.85 -1.16 5.64
CA ILE A 157 -16.20 -0.67 5.87
C ILE A 157 -17.17 -1.54 5.07
N PRO A 158 -18.12 -2.26 5.72
CA PRO A 158 -19.11 -3.04 5.01
C PRO A 158 -19.96 -2.13 4.12
N ARG A 159 -20.10 -2.51 2.85
CA ARG A 159 -20.81 -1.70 1.84
C ARG A 159 -22.29 -1.48 2.15
N ASP A 160 -22.90 -2.46 2.87
CA ASP A 160 -24.31 -2.46 3.24
C ASP A 160 -24.57 -1.79 4.60
N SER A 161 -23.55 -1.13 5.17
CA SER A 161 -23.70 -0.29 6.38
C SER A 161 -24.64 0.87 6.12
N LEU A 162 -25.64 1.03 6.99
CA LEU A 162 -26.53 2.19 7.00
C LEU A 162 -25.84 3.33 7.78
N VAL A 163 -25.61 4.43 7.10
CA VAL A 163 -24.84 5.57 7.63
C VAL A 163 -25.49 6.91 7.33
N ASP A 164 -25.17 7.90 8.16
CA ASP A 164 -25.52 9.30 7.93
C ASP A 164 -24.30 10.01 7.34
N VAL A 165 -24.47 10.70 6.22
CA VAL A 165 -23.38 11.34 5.52
C VAL A 165 -23.62 12.83 5.30
N PRO A 166 -22.58 13.67 5.36
CA PRO A 166 -22.70 15.10 5.15
C PRO A 166 -23.00 15.40 3.68
N GLN A 167 -23.36 16.65 3.41
CA GLN A 167 -23.40 17.13 2.05
C GLN A 167 -22.05 16.96 1.36
N CYS A 168 -22.08 16.77 0.04
CA CYS A 168 -20.88 16.60 -0.75
C CYS A 168 -20.92 17.42 -2.02
N GLU A 169 -19.80 18.11 -2.31
CA GLU A 169 -19.57 18.81 -3.57
C GLU A 169 -19.08 17.84 -4.63
N THR A 170 -19.63 17.94 -5.83
CA THR A 170 -19.21 17.19 -7.02
C THR A 170 -18.80 18.17 -8.12
N SER A 171 -18.20 17.67 -9.19
CA SER A 171 -17.81 18.49 -10.34
C SER A 171 -18.97 19.25 -11.01
N LYS A 172 -20.22 18.79 -10.81
CA LYS A 172 -21.40 19.38 -11.47
C LYS A 172 -22.48 19.86 -10.51
N GLY A 173 -22.30 19.75 -9.22
CA GLY A 173 -23.27 20.19 -8.21
C GLY A 173 -23.07 19.57 -6.87
N THR A 174 -23.92 19.95 -5.93
CA THR A 174 -23.87 19.52 -4.53
C THR A 174 -24.90 18.43 -4.29
N ILE A 175 -24.50 17.36 -3.60
CA ILE A 175 -25.40 16.35 -3.05
C ILE A 175 -25.70 16.75 -1.61
N PRO A 176 -26.98 16.94 -1.23
CA PRO A 176 -27.33 17.27 0.15
C PRO A 176 -26.95 16.14 1.11
N ALA A 177 -26.86 16.46 2.40
CA ALA A 177 -26.69 15.46 3.45
C ALA A 177 -27.75 14.35 3.35
N GLN A 178 -27.34 13.13 3.55
CA GLN A 178 -28.20 11.95 3.45
C GLN A 178 -28.18 11.17 4.76
N TYR A 179 -29.30 10.56 5.12
CA TYR A 179 -29.46 9.84 6.37
C TYR A 179 -29.91 8.43 6.11
N ASN A 180 -29.38 7.50 6.88
CA ASN A 180 -29.72 6.06 6.80
C ASN A 180 -29.58 5.49 5.38
N VAL A 181 -28.49 5.85 4.71
CA VAL A 181 -28.17 5.37 3.36
C VAL A 181 -27.09 4.30 3.39
N MET A 182 -27.12 3.40 2.42
CA MET A 182 -26.05 2.40 2.29
C MET A 182 -24.73 3.05 1.92
N PHE A 183 -23.65 2.63 2.56
CA PHE A 183 -22.32 3.19 2.32
C PHE A 183 -21.89 3.13 0.84
N ASN A 184 -22.15 2.01 0.15
CA ASN A 184 -21.82 1.87 -1.27
C ASN A 184 -22.59 2.83 -2.19
N SER A 185 -23.74 3.34 -1.77
CA SER A 185 -24.55 4.27 -2.56
C SER A 185 -23.92 5.66 -2.66
N ILE A 186 -22.99 6.01 -1.75
CA ILE A 186 -22.30 7.32 -1.72
C ILE A 186 -21.47 7.49 -2.99
N PHE A 187 -20.61 6.52 -3.28
CA PHE A 187 -19.76 6.53 -4.48
C PHE A 187 -20.58 6.58 -5.76
N ALA A 188 -21.59 5.68 -5.86
CA ALA A 188 -22.46 5.60 -7.04
C ALA A 188 -23.27 6.88 -7.26
N GLY A 189 -23.84 7.45 -6.20
CA GLY A 189 -24.61 8.70 -6.24
C GLY A 189 -23.75 9.89 -6.66
N ALA A 190 -22.52 9.96 -6.13
CA ALA A 190 -21.58 11.01 -6.46
C ALA A 190 -21.06 10.88 -7.89
N TYR A 191 -20.77 9.67 -8.36
CA TYR A 191 -20.42 9.43 -9.76
C TYR A 191 -21.55 9.85 -10.70
N LYS A 192 -22.79 9.43 -10.38
CA LYS A 192 -23.97 9.79 -11.17
C LYS A 192 -24.19 11.30 -11.27
N THR A 193 -23.96 12.03 -10.18
CA THR A 193 -24.16 13.49 -10.12
C THR A 193 -23.02 14.24 -10.78
N GLY A 194 -21.77 13.92 -10.46
CA GLY A 194 -20.58 14.58 -10.98
C GLY A 194 -20.19 14.12 -12.38
N GLY A 195 -20.42 12.84 -12.68
CA GLY A 195 -20.06 12.19 -13.95
C GLY A 195 -18.58 11.84 -14.06
N ASP A 196 -17.87 11.79 -12.92
CA ASP A 196 -16.44 11.53 -12.86
C ASP A 196 -16.02 10.83 -11.57
N LEU A 197 -14.81 10.24 -11.62
CA LEU A 197 -14.22 9.51 -10.50
C LEU A 197 -13.81 10.45 -9.36
N SER A 198 -13.45 11.68 -9.67
CA SER A 198 -13.10 12.73 -8.71
C SER A 198 -14.24 12.98 -7.73
N SER A 199 -15.45 13.18 -8.25
CA SER A 199 -16.68 13.35 -7.46
C SER A 199 -16.96 12.13 -6.58
N ALA A 200 -16.90 10.93 -7.17
CA ALA A 200 -17.19 9.68 -6.47
C ALA A 200 -16.25 9.43 -5.31
N ALA A 201 -14.94 9.51 -5.57
CA ALA A 201 -13.92 9.26 -4.56
C ALA A 201 -13.88 10.34 -3.48
N SER A 202 -14.02 11.62 -3.85
CA SER A 202 -14.02 12.73 -2.88
C SER A 202 -15.23 12.69 -1.94
N CYS A 203 -16.43 12.34 -2.45
CA CYS A 203 -17.61 12.20 -1.62
C CYS A 203 -17.49 11.01 -0.66
N THR A 204 -16.93 9.89 -1.14
CA THR A 204 -16.67 8.72 -0.28
C THR A 204 -15.65 9.05 0.82
N LEU A 205 -14.57 9.75 0.47
CA LEU A 205 -13.56 10.19 1.41
C LEU A 205 -14.13 11.17 2.47
N ASN A 206 -14.97 12.11 2.04
CA ASN A 206 -15.68 13.02 2.94
C ASN A 206 -16.60 12.28 3.91
N ALA A 207 -17.33 11.29 3.44
CA ALA A 207 -18.17 10.44 4.26
C ALA A 207 -17.35 9.65 5.28
N VAL A 208 -16.25 9.01 4.86
CA VAL A 208 -15.32 8.31 5.75
C VAL A 208 -14.82 9.22 6.86
N ASN A 209 -14.33 10.41 6.52
CA ASN A 209 -13.84 11.38 7.51
C ASN A 209 -14.93 11.81 8.50
N SER A 210 -16.15 12.03 8.02
CA SER A 210 -17.28 12.40 8.87
C SER A 210 -17.68 11.28 9.84
N LEU A 211 -17.65 10.03 9.38
CA LEU A 211 -18.06 8.87 10.16
C LEU A 211 -17.02 8.44 11.19
N THR A 212 -15.73 8.60 10.87
CA THR A 212 -14.62 8.09 11.70
C THR A 212 -13.91 9.16 12.53
N GLY A 213 -14.12 10.44 12.18
CA GLY A 213 -13.36 11.55 12.75
C GLY A 213 -11.88 11.57 12.38
N LEU A 214 -11.46 10.74 11.40
CA LEU A 214 -10.14 10.80 10.81
C LEU A 214 -10.02 12.02 9.87
N ASN A 215 -8.80 12.37 9.49
CA ASN A 215 -8.54 13.47 8.56
C ASN A 215 -7.76 12.98 7.34
N ILE A 216 -8.32 11.99 6.67
CA ILE A 216 -7.72 11.36 5.50
C ILE A 216 -7.88 12.31 4.31
N GLN A 217 -6.79 12.57 3.59
CA GLN A 217 -6.76 13.48 2.44
C GLN A 217 -6.53 12.73 1.12
N ASN A 218 -6.27 11.42 1.17
CA ASN A 218 -5.84 10.64 0.03
C ASN A 218 -6.72 9.42 -0.19
N PHE A 219 -6.81 9.00 -1.45
CA PHE A 219 -7.50 7.77 -1.83
C PHE A 219 -6.78 7.07 -2.99
N ILE A 220 -7.05 5.77 -3.09
CA ILE A 220 -6.69 4.92 -4.23
C ILE A 220 -7.96 4.23 -4.69
N VAL A 221 -8.29 4.33 -5.99
CA VAL A 221 -9.41 3.60 -6.59
C VAL A 221 -8.88 2.54 -7.55
N VAL A 222 -9.35 1.32 -7.37
CA VAL A 222 -8.97 0.13 -8.13
C VAL A 222 -10.23 -0.48 -8.75
N ASP A 223 -10.22 -0.74 -10.04
CA ASP A 223 -11.24 -1.53 -10.73
C ASP A 223 -10.79 -3.01 -10.88
N PHE A 224 -11.66 -3.86 -11.40
CA PHE A 224 -11.36 -5.28 -11.57
C PHE A 224 -10.15 -5.54 -12.48
N ALA A 225 -10.07 -4.85 -13.60
CA ALA A 225 -8.95 -5.00 -14.53
C ALA A 225 -7.63 -4.55 -13.88
N GLY A 226 -7.69 -3.51 -13.06
CA GLY A 226 -6.57 -3.05 -12.24
C GLY A 226 -6.12 -4.06 -11.22
N LEU A 227 -7.05 -4.68 -10.51
CA LEU A 227 -6.74 -5.72 -9.52
C LEU A 227 -6.11 -6.95 -10.19
N VAL A 228 -6.67 -7.43 -11.32
CA VAL A 228 -6.10 -8.53 -12.11
C VAL A 228 -4.65 -8.22 -12.49
N LYS A 229 -4.39 -7.05 -13.09
CA LYS A 229 -3.04 -6.65 -13.52
C LYS A 229 -2.07 -6.54 -12.34
N MET A 230 -2.55 -6.07 -11.18
CA MET A 230 -1.74 -6.00 -9.96
C MET A 230 -1.31 -7.40 -9.50
N ILE A 231 -2.24 -8.34 -9.40
CA ILE A 231 -1.98 -9.72 -8.98
C ILE A 231 -1.05 -10.41 -9.98
N ASP A 232 -1.31 -10.30 -11.29
CA ASP A 232 -0.47 -10.87 -12.33
C ASP A 232 0.96 -10.29 -12.32
N SER A 233 1.10 -9.01 -11.95
CA SER A 233 2.41 -8.36 -11.90
C SER A 233 3.32 -8.90 -10.79
N VAL A 234 2.75 -9.40 -9.70
CA VAL A 234 3.49 -10.14 -8.67
C VAL A 234 3.61 -11.63 -8.99
N GLY A 235 2.99 -12.11 -10.07
CA GLY A 235 3.04 -13.48 -10.55
C GLY A 235 1.98 -14.40 -9.98
N GLY A 236 0.86 -13.85 -9.49
CA GLY A 236 -0.20 -14.57 -8.82
C GLY A 236 -0.12 -14.47 -7.31
N VAL A 237 -1.06 -15.12 -6.62
CA VAL A 237 -1.12 -15.20 -5.15
C VAL A 237 -1.46 -16.61 -4.70
N ASP A 238 -0.87 -17.02 -3.58
CA ASP A 238 -1.19 -18.29 -2.94
C ASP A 238 -2.31 -18.08 -1.92
N LEU A 239 -3.46 -18.72 -2.16
CA LEU A 239 -4.61 -18.64 -1.28
C LEU A 239 -5.00 -20.03 -0.76
N CYS A 240 -5.26 -20.13 0.53
CA CYS A 240 -5.92 -21.27 1.12
C CYS A 240 -7.44 -21.14 0.95
N ILE A 241 -8.05 -22.11 0.25
CA ILE A 241 -9.48 -22.14 0.03
C ILE A 241 -10.09 -23.10 1.06
N PRO A 242 -10.89 -22.59 2.02
CA PRO A 242 -11.31 -23.38 3.19
C PRO A 242 -12.31 -24.48 2.85
N GLN A 243 -13.07 -24.34 1.79
CA GLN A 243 -14.08 -25.29 1.31
C GLN A 243 -14.16 -25.32 -0.20
N ASN A 244 -14.79 -26.35 -0.78
CA ASN A 244 -15.02 -26.40 -2.22
C ASN A 244 -15.89 -25.23 -2.67
N VAL A 245 -15.45 -24.51 -3.69
CA VAL A 245 -16.13 -23.35 -4.27
C VAL A 245 -16.61 -23.69 -5.66
N ASN A 246 -17.90 -23.51 -5.90
CA ASN A 246 -18.48 -23.57 -7.24
C ASN A 246 -19.48 -22.42 -7.37
N ASP A 247 -19.02 -21.30 -7.89
CA ASP A 247 -19.85 -20.11 -8.08
C ASP A 247 -20.10 -19.84 -9.56
N PRO A 248 -21.32 -20.14 -10.06
CA PRO A 248 -21.67 -19.90 -11.47
C PRO A 248 -21.72 -18.40 -11.83
N TYR A 249 -21.81 -17.50 -10.84
CA TYR A 249 -21.88 -16.05 -11.09
C TYR A 249 -20.52 -15.45 -11.41
N THR A 250 -19.46 -15.90 -10.73
CA THR A 250 -18.09 -15.49 -11.02
C THR A 250 -17.39 -16.44 -11.99
N GLY A 251 -17.92 -17.65 -12.16
CA GLY A 251 -17.31 -18.72 -12.95
C GLY A 251 -16.17 -19.45 -12.24
N LEU A 252 -15.95 -19.17 -10.95
CA LEU A 252 -14.87 -19.79 -10.18
C LEU A 252 -15.27 -21.19 -9.71
N ASN A 253 -14.39 -22.15 -9.95
CA ASN A 253 -14.54 -23.53 -9.46
C ASN A 253 -13.19 -23.98 -8.89
N LEU A 254 -13.12 -24.15 -7.57
CA LEU A 254 -11.92 -24.54 -6.83
C LEU A 254 -12.26 -25.58 -5.78
N ASP A 255 -11.39 -26.56 -5.61
CA ASP A 255 -11.47 -27.50 -4.49
C ASP A 255 -10.87 -26.84 -3.22
N LYS A 256 -11.22 -27.38 -2.05
CA LYS A 256 -10.59 -27.03 -0.77
C LYS A 256 -9.06 -27.26 -0.85
N GLY A 257 -8.26 -26.34 -0.34
CA GLY A 257 -6.81 -26.47 -0.24
C GLY A 257 -6.04 -25.23 -0.72
N MET A 258 -4.72 -25.37 -0.77
CA MET A 258 -3.84 -24.30 -1.27
C MET A 258 -3.88 -24.23 -2.79
N HIS A 259 -4.08 -23.04 -3.32
CA HIS A 259 -4.10 -22.75 -4.74
C HIS A 259 -3.25 -21.55 -5.07
N HIS A 260 -2.45 -21.67 -6.12
CA HIS A 260 -1.81 -20.52 -6.74
C HIS A 260 -2.76 -19.95 -7.79
N LEU A 261 -3.28 -18.75 -7.53
CA LEU A 261 -4.29 -18.11 -8.37
C LEU A 261 -3.67 -16.97 -9.18
N ASP A 262 -4.01 -16.92 -10.46
CA ASP A 262 -3.75 -15.77 -11.31
C ASP A 262 -4.67 -14.58 -10.96
N GLY A 263 -4.46 -13.43 -11.60
CA GLY A 263 -5.24 -12.23 -11.32
C GLY A 263 -6.74 -12.42 -11.54
N VAL A 264 -7.14 -13.19 -12.56
CA VAL A 264 -8.56 -13.42 -12.86
C VAL A 264 -9.20 -14.27 -11.77
N ALA A 265 -8.61 -15.43 -11.46
CA ALA A 265 -9.16 -16.35 -10.46
C ALA A 265 -9.17 -15.73 -9.05
N ALA A 266 -8.12 -15.00 -8.66
CA ALA A 266 -8.07 -14.30 -7.38
C ALA A 266 -9.09 -13.15 -7.30
N THR A 267 -9.31 -12.40 -8.38
CA THR A 267 -10.36 -11.38 -8.43
C THR A 267 -11.74 -11.99 -8.38
N GLN A 268 -11.98 -13.11 -9.05
CA GLN A 268 -13.23 -13.87 -8.93
C GLN A 268 -13.46 -14.32 -7.49
N TYR A 269 -12.43 -14.88 -6.83
CA TYR A 269 -12.50 -15.28 -5.42
C TYR A 269 -12.90 -14.13 -4.48
N ALA A 270 -12.32 -12.94 -4.65
CA ALA A 270 -12.67 -11.76 -3.86
C ALA A 270 -14.12 -11.28 -4.08
N ARG A 271 -14.78 -11.70 -5.16
CA ARG A 271 -16.14 -11.29 -5.55
C ARG A 271 -17.22 -12.29 -5.19
N ILE A 272 -16.88 -13.54 -4.86
CA ILE A 272 -17.84 -14.59 -4.55
C ILE A 272 -18.81 -14.16 -3.46
N ARG A 273 -20.09 -14.43 -3.67
CA ARG A 273 -21.16 -14.24 -2.68
C ARG A 273 -21.91 -15.53 -2.36
N HIS A 274 -21.82 -16.51 -3.25
CA HIS A 274 -22.57 -17.74 -3.14
C HIS A 274 -21.63 -18.93 -3.05
N GLY A 275 -21.99 -19.92 -2.24
CA GLY A 275 -21.24 -21.16 -2.17
C GLY A 275 -19.96 -21.14 -1.32
N ILE A 276 -19.73 -20.05 -0.55
CA ILE A 276 -18.64 -19.96 0.43
C ILE A 276 -19.06 -19.07 1.61
N GLY A 277 -18.80 -19.56 2.83
CA GLY A 277 -19.24 -18.89 4.05
C GLY A 277 -20.75 -18.72 4.13
N ASP A 278 -21.19 -17.76 4.92
CA ASP A 278 -22.61 -17.43 5.16
C ASP A 278 -23.26 -16.59 4.04
N GLY A 279 -22.48 -16.20 3.02
CA GLY A 279 -22.94 -15.33 1.92
C GLY A 279 -23.07 -13.85 2.32
N SER A 280 -22.73 -13.49 3.56
CA SER A 280 -22.80 -12.11 4.05
C SER A 280 -21.79 -11.20 3.37
N ASP A 281 -22.02 -9.88 3.47
CA ASP A 281 -21.06 -8.88 3.05
C ASP A 281 -19.79 -8.93 3.91
N THR A 282 -19.92 -9.25 5.18
CA THR A 282 -18.80 -9.39 6.12
C THR A 282 -17.86 -10.52 5.69
N SER A 283 -18.39 -11.68 5.36
CA SER A 283 -17.63 -12.82 4.84
C SER A 283 -16.87 -12.47 3.54
N ARG A 284 -17.49 -11.70 2.64
CA ARG A 284 -16.80 -11.20 1.44
C ARG A 284 -15.67 -10.21 1.79
N THR A 285 -15.94 -9.29 2.68
CA THR A 285 -14.96 -8.28 3.11
C THR A 285 -13.68 -8.93 3.64
N THR A 286 -13.81 -10.04 4.38
CA THR A 286 -12.66 -10.77 4.90
C THR A 286 -11.87 -11.48 3.81
N ARG A 287 -12.54 -12.09 2.83
CA ARG A 287 -11.83 -12.65 1.67
C ARG A 287 -11.04 -11.60 0.92
N GLN A 288 -11.56 -10.37 0.84
CA GLN A 288 -10.84 -9.24 0.25
C GLN A 288 -9.63 -8.83 1.10
N GLN A 289 -9.77 -8.77 2.42
CA GLN A 289 -8.65 -8.52 3.33
C GLN A 289 -7.58 -9.60 3.20
N TYR A 290 -8.00 -10.86 3.20
CA TYR A 290 -7.10 -12.00 3.02
C TYR A 290 -6.35 -11.93 1.69
N LEU A 291 -7.04 -11.64 0.57
CA LEU A 291 -6.40 -11.44 -0.73
C LEU A 291 -5.36 -10.31 -0.68
N ILE A 292 -5.68 -9.16 -0.07
CA ILE A 292 -4.74 -8.05 0.05
C ILE A 292 -3.53 -8.44 0.92
N LYS A 293 -3.76 -9.16 2.01
CA LYS A 293 -2.69 -9.67 2.87
C LYS A 293 -1.74 -10.59 2.10
N GLN A 294 -2.28 -11.54 1.34
CA GLN A 294 -1.47 -12.45 0.53
C GLN A 294 -0.77 -11.74 -0.63
N LEU A 295 -1.41 -10.77 -1.27
CA LEU A 295 -0.79 -9.94 -2.31
C LEU A 295 0.39 -9.12 -1.74
N MET A 296 0.25 -8.56 -0.55
CA MET A 296 1.34 -7.87 0.14
C MET A 296 2.48 -8.84 0.52
N SER A 297 2.13 -10.01 1.04
CA SER A 297 3.10 -11.06 1.38
C SER A 297 3.90 -11.49 0.15
N GLU A 298 3.24 -11.72 -0.96
CA GLU A 298 3.88 -12.09 -2.22
C GLU A 298 4.78 -10.97 -2.76
N ALA A 299 4.31 -9.73 -2.71
CA ALA A 299 5.11 -8.57 -3.10
C ALA A 299 6.37 -8.40 -2.22
N LEU A 300 6.27 -8.63 -0.91
CA LEU A 300 7.40 -8.53 0.02
C LEU A 300 8.38 -9.70 -0.09
N SER A 301 7.90 -10.91 -0.42
CA SER A 301 8.72 -12.13 -0.52
C SER A 301 9.72 -12.08 -1.69
N LYS A 302 9.40 -11.34 -2.74
CA LYS A 302 10.13 -11.31 -4.02
C LYS A 302 11.40 -10.45 -4.00
N ASN A 303 12.14 -10.33 -2.94
CA ASN A 303 13.43 -9.61 -2.91
C ASN A 303 13.50 -8.42 -3.90
N LEU A 304 12.38 -7.73 -4.10
CA LEU A 304 12.21 -6.67 -5.11
C LEU A 304 13.23 -5.54 -4.94
N PHE A 305 13.78 -5.41 -3.72
CA PHE A 305 14.81 -4.42 -3.42
C PHE A 305 16.20 -4.78 -4.01
N THR A 306 16.40 -6.03 -4.45
CA THR A 306 17.66 -6.49 -5.05
C THR A 306 17.65 -6.48 -6.58
N ASP A 307 16.46 -6.63 -7.20
CA ASP A 307 16.28 -6.54 -8.65
C ASP A 307 15.50 -5.27 -9.03
N THR A 308 16.25 -4.23 -9.33
CA THR A 308 15.69 -2.91 -9.69
C THR A 308 14.86 -2.95 -10.98
N ALA A 309 15.11 -3.89 -11.89
CA ALA A 309 14.35 -4.00 -13.12
C ALA A 309 12.97 -4.63 -12.86
N GLN A 310 12.91 -5.67 -12.04
CA GLN A 310 11.64 -6.29 -11.64
C GLN A 310 10.81 -5.33 -10.79
N LEU A 311 11.42 -4.66 -9.82
CA LEU A 311 10.75 -3.63 -9.01
C LEU A 311 10.15 -2.51 -9.89
N TYR A 312 10.91 -2.06 -10.88
CA TYR A 312 10.41 -1.05 -11.82
C TYR A 312 9.19 -1.54 -12.62
N GLN A 313 9.23 -2.76 -13.16
CA GLN A 313 8.11 -3.32 -13.92
C GLN A 313 6.88 -3.53 -13.05
N LEU A 314 7.06 -4.02 -11.82
CA LEU A 314 5.99 -4.17 -10.85
C LEU A 314 5.34 -2.82 -10.50
N ALA A 315 6.16 -1.83 -10.13
CA ALA A 315 5.68 -0.48 -9.82
C ALA A 315 4.94 0.14 -11.01
N LYS A 316 5.48 -0.03 -12.22
CA LYS A 316 4.86 0.46 -13.45
C LYS A 316 3.51 -0.22 -13.73
N SER A 317 3.41 -1.53 -13.54
CA SER A 317 2.16 -2.28 -13.71
C SER A 317 1.12 -1.85 -12.67
N ALA A 318 1.50 -1.78 -11.40
CA ALA A 318 0.62 -1.33 -10.32
C ALA A 318 0.11 0.10 -10.57
N LEU A 319 0.99 1.05 -10.87
CA LEU A 319 0.61 2.44 -11.12
C LEU A 319 -0.29 2.63 -12.33
N LYS A 320 -0.17 1.78 -13.37
CA LYS A 320 -1.09 1.80 -14.52
C LYS A 320 -2.49 1.31 -14.20
N SER A 321 -2.62 0.56 -13.12
CA SER A 321 -3.84 -0.11 -12.69
C SER A 321 -4.58 0.61 -11.59
N LEU A 322 -3.99 1.69 -11.04
CA LEU A 322 -4.51 2.45 -9.92
C LEU A 322 -4.88 3.87 -10.35
N ASN A 323 -6.03 4.34 -9.87
CA ASN A 323 -6.39 5.75 -9.90
C ASN A 323 -6.10 6.33 -8.51
N ILE A 324 -5.10 7.21 -8.42
CA ILE A 324 -4.58 7.71 -7.14
C ILE A 324 -4.86 9.21 -6.97
N SER A 325 -5.14 9.65 -5.75
CA SER A 325 -5.30 11.08 -5.46
C SER A 325 -4.02 11.85 -5.71
N GLN A 326 -4.13 13.13 -6.06
CA GLN A 326 -2.98 13.99 -6.38
C GLN A 326 -1.93 14.03 -5.26
N GLY A 327 -2.32 14.00 -4.00
CA GLY A 327 -1.40 13.98 -2.86
C GLY A 327 -0.49 12.74 -2.80
N MET A 328 -0.87 11.65 -3.47
CA MET A 328 -0.06 10.44 -3.64
C MET A 328 0.60 10.34 -5.02
N ALA A 329 0.26 11.23 -5.94
CA ALA A 329 0.69 11.17 -7.34
C ALA A 329 2.11 11.75 -7.55
N ASP A 330 3.05 11.38 -6.70
CA ASP A 330 4.45 11.78 -6.80
C ASP A 330 5.39 10.57 -6.74
N THR A 331 6.25 10.46 -7.75
CA THR A 331 7.17 9.32 -7.91
C THR A 331 8.16 9.21 -6.75
N ALA A 332 8.66 10.34 -6.25
CA ALA A 332 9.64 10.35 -5.16
C ALA A 332 8.99 9.98 -3.83
N ALA A 333 7.76 10.47 -3.59
CA ALA A 333 6.97 10.13 -2.41
C ALA A 333 6.64 8.63 -2.38
N LEU A 334 6.19 8.05 -3.50
CA LEU A 334 5.89 6.61 -3.59
C LEU A 334 7.14 5.74 -3.44
N ALA A 335 8.26 6.13 -4.05
CA ALA A 335 9.53 5.45 -3.87
C ALA A 335 10.03 5.55 -2.42
N GLY A 336 9.90 6.73 -1.80
CA GLY A 336 10.23 6.95 -0.39
C GLY A 336 9.37 6.09 0.54
N LEU A 337 8.06 5.99 0.26
CA LEU A 337 7.15 5.12 0.99
C LEU A 337 7.55 3.64 0.87
N ALA A 338 7.80 3.14 -0.33
CA ALA A 338 8.27 1.78 -0.55
C ALA A 338 9.57 1.50 0.21
N MET A 339 10.53 2.42 0.16
CA MET A 339 11.79 2.30 0.89
C MET A 339 11.61 2.33 2.42
N SER A 340 10.64 3.09 2.93
CA SER A 340 10.35 3.17 4.36
C SER A 340 9.75 1.88 4.91
N LEU A 341 9.05 1.11 4.06
CA LEU A 341 8.43 -0.17 4.41
C LEU A 341 9.38 -1.38 4.25
N LYS A 342 10.65 -1.18 3.89
CA LYS A 342 11.59 -2.29 3.68
C LYS A 342 11.79 -3.22 4.87
N ASN A 343 11.55 -2.74 6.09
CA ASN A 343 11.66 -3.51 7.34
C ASN A 343 10.29 -3.91 7.90
N PHE A 344 9.22 -3.67 7.16
CA PHE A 344 7.88 -4.09 7.53
C PHE A 344 7.79 -5.62 7.47
N THR A 345 7.09 -6.22 8.43
CA THR A 345 6.81 -7.66 8.48
C THR A 345 5.31 -7.89 8.48
N MET A 346 4.86 -8.97 7.85
CA MET A 346 3.44 -9.28 7.73
C MET A 346 2.74 -9.52 9.09
N THR A 347 3.50 -9.86 10.13
CA THR A 347 2.99 -9.97 11.51
C THR A 347 2.47 -8.64 12.07
N ASN A 348 2.89 -7.52 11.48
CA ASN A 348 2.48 -6.18 11.87
C ASN A 348 1.40 -5.58 10.95
N LEU A 349 0.82 -6.38 10.06
CA LEU A 349 -0.39 -6.02 9.32
C LEU A 349 -1.61 -6.46 10.14
N GLN A 350 -2.35 -5.50 10.64
CA GLN A 350 -3.59 -5.73 11.37
C GLN A 350 -4.78 -5.45 10.45
N THR A 351 -5.68 -6.41 10.35
CA THR A 351 -6.87 -6.29 9.49
C THR A 351 -8.12 -6.50 10.31
N GLN A 352 -9.10 -5.64 10.14
CA GLN A 352 -10.40 -5.73 10.82
C GLN A 352 -11.52 -5.19 9.93
N THR A 353 -12.70 -5.79 10.05
CA THR A 353 -13.93 -5.17 9.55
C THR A 353 -14.51 -4.30 10.66
N VAL A 354 -15.08 -3.14 10.31
CA VAL A 354 -15.80 -2.29 11.28
C VAL A 354 -16.83 -3.14 12.03
N PRO A 355 -16.83 -3.12 13.37
CA PRO A 355 -17.80 -3.84 14.16
C PRO A 355 -19.24 -3.44 13.82
N VAL A 356 -20.05 -4.41 13.39
CA VAL A 356 -21.43 -4.18 12.94
C VAL A 356 -22.39 -5.24 13.49
N VAL A 357 -23.66 -4.85 13.56
CA VAL A 357 -24.78 -5.76 13.82
C VAL A 357 -25.83 -5.59 12.73
N PRO A 358 -26.71 -6.58 12.50
CA PRO A 358 -27.83 -6.43 11.58
C PRO A 358 -28.69 -5.21 11.94
N ALA A 359 -29.08 -4.42 10.95
CA ALA A 359 -29.89 -3.26 11.16
C ALA A 359 -31.31 -3.66 11.62
N PRO A 360 -31.87 -3.00 12.64
CA PRO A 360 -33.23 -3.32 13.11
C PRO A 360 -34.33 -3.16 12.06
N SER A 361 -34.07 -2.31 11.06
CA SER A 361 -35.01 -2.02 9.97
C SER A 361 -34.94 -3.03 8.81
N ASP A 362 -33.79 -3.65 8.61
CA ASP A 362 -33.55 -4.61 7.54
C ASP A 362 -32.35 -5.51 7.90
N PRO A 363 -32.57 -6.80 8.19
CA PRO A 363 -31.48 -7.70 8.59
C PRO A 363 -30.45 -7.94 7.49
N ASN A 364 -30.71 -7.57 6.23
CA ASN A 364 -29.73 -7.61 5.15
C ASN A 364 -28.84 -6.35 5.11
N ARG A 365 -29.00 -5.44 6.07
CA ARG A 365 -28.19 -4.24 6.26
C ARG A 365 -27.52 -4.31 7.62
N SER A 366 -26.50 -3.49 7.79
CA SER A 366 -25.76 -3.42 9.04
C SER A 366 -25.73 -2.00 9.60
N VAL A 367 -25.59 -1.90 10.90
CA VAL A 367 -25.27 -0.66 11.62
C VAL A 367 -24.04 -0.87 12.46
N TRP A 368 -23.24 0.16 12.62
CA TRP A 368 -22.02 0.12 13.44
C TRP A 368 -22.39 0.00 14.92
N THR A 369 -21.56 -0.71 15.66
CA THR A 369 -21.71 -0.85 17.12
C THR A 369 -20.83 0.17 17.86
N ASP A 370 -20.98 0.28 19.17
CA ASP A 370 -20.15 1.17 20.00
C ASP A 370 -18.65 0.79 19.97
N GLU A 371 -18.32 -0.48 19.65
CA GLU A 371 -16.94 -0.91 19.46
C GLU A 371 -16.27 -0.25 18.25
N ALA A 372 -17.05 0.20 17.28
CA ALA A 372 -16.52 0.97 16.14
C ALA A 372 -15.92 2.31 16.62
N ASP A 373 -16.51 2.95 17.66
CA ASP A 373 -15.98 4.19 18.20
C ASP A 373 -14.60 3.98 18.86
N ASN A 374 -14.41 2.86 19.55
CA ASN A 374 -13.13 2.46 20.13
C ASN A 374 -12.07 2.19 19.03
N LEU A 375 -12.48 1.54 17.95
CA LEU A 375 -11.62 1.31 16.78
C LEU A 375 -11.16 2.65 16.19
N TRP A 376 -12.07 3.59 15.98
CA TRP A 376 -11.73 4.90 15.43
C TRP A 376 -10.88 5.74 16.39
N GLU A 377 -11.08 5.60 17.70
CA GLU A 377 -10.23 6.26 18.70
C GLU A 377 -8.78 5.76 18.61
N LYS A 378 -8.56 4.44 18.54
CA LYS A 378 -7.23 3.86 18.36
C LYS A 378 -6.58 4.38 17.06
N MET A 379 -7.31 4.38 15.94
CA MET A 379 -6.79 4.88 14.67
C MET A 379 -6.47 6.37 14.70
N ARG A 380 -7.34 7.22 15.30
CA ARG A 380 -7.03 8.65 15.48
C ARG A 380 -5.78 8.89 16.33
N ALA A 381 -5.54 8.01 17.31
CA ALA A 381 -4.32 8.02 18.12
C ALA A 381 -3.08 7.44 17.41
N GLY A 382 -3.22 6.91 16.19
CA GLY A 382 -2.15 6.24 15.45
C GLY A 382 -1.65 4.97 16.11
N LYS A 383 -2.52 4.29 16.86
CA LYS A 383 -2.22 3.05 17.58
C LYS A 383 -2.63 1.81 16.77
N PRO A 384 -2.04 0.63 17.08
CA PRO A 384 -2.53 -0.65 16.60
C PRO A 384 -4.01 -0.83 16.94
N ILE A 385 -4.77 -1.43 16.00
CA ILE A 385 -6.19 -1.71 16.25
C ILE A 385 -6.39 -2.86 17.24
N PHE A 386 -5.46 -3.81 17.29
CA PHE A 386 -5.39 -4.84 18.33
C PHE A 386 -4.29 -4.52 19.34
N ASP A 387 -4.54 -4.81 20.60
CA ASP A 387 -3.53 -4.66 21.65
C ASP A 387 -2.54 -5.82 21.53
N THR A 388 -1.28 -5.52 21.19
CA THR A 388 -0.22 -6.52 21.22
C THR A 388 0.07 -6.90 22.67
N ALA A 389 0.29 -8.19 22.95
CA ALA A 389 0.50 -8.73 24.29
C ALA A 389 1.65 -8.09 25.09
N ASP A 390 2.49 -7.28 24.44
CA ASP A 390 3.64 -6.58 25.05
C ASP A 390 3.31 -5.16 25.58
N SER A 391 2.09 -4.65 25.38
CA SER A 391 1.73 -3.29 25.83
C SER A 391 1.26 -3.19 27.27
N ASN A 392 1.32 -4.28 28.05
CA ASN A 392 0.86 -4.29 29.44
C ASN A 392 1.98 -4.03 30.47
N SER A 393 3.04 -3.31 30.10
CA SER A 393 4.06 -2.84 31.03
C SER A 393 4.13 -1.30 31.04
N GLY A 394 3.32 -0.70 31.92
CA GLY A 394 3.59 0.64 32.43
C GLY A 394 2.51 1.68 32.21
N ASP A 395 1.42 1.63 32.92
CA ASP A 395 0.88 2.81 33.60
C ASP A 395 0.04 2.37 34.83
N SER A 396 0.71 2.16 35.94
CA SER A 396 0.08 2.09 37.26
C SER A 396 0.30 3.44 37.93
N SER A 397 -0.59 4.41 37.63
CA SER A 397 -0.67 5.60 38.47
C SER A 397 -1.59 5.31 39.66
N ASP A 398 -0.94 5.23 40.83
CA ASP A 398 -1.46 5.41 42.16
C ASP A 398 -2.88 5.96 42.27
N THR A 399 -3.73 5.20 42.93
CA THR A 399 -4.69 5.78 43.87
C THR A 399 -4.81 4.87 45.08
N SER A 400 -4.10 5.27 46.14
CA SER A 400 -4.24 4.77 47.47
C SER A 400 -5.65 5.03 47.99
N SER A 401 -6.28 3.99 48.55
CA SER A 401 -7.27 4.13 49.59
C SER A 401 -7.20 2.93 50.52
N ASP A 402 -6.72 3.24 51.71
CA ASP A 402 -6.79 2.43 52.92
C ASP A 402 -8.17 1.78 53.13
N ASN A 403 -8.18 0.51 53.47
CA ASN A 403 -8.89 0.11 54.67
C ASN A 403 -8.45 -1.27 55.18
N SER A 404 -8.00 -1.24 56.41
CA SER A 404 -7.63 -2.36 57.26
C SER A 404 -8.86 -3.18 57.68
N ALA A 405 -8.72 -4.49 57.78
CA ALA A 405 -9.04 -5.26 58.99
C ALA A 405 -8.87 -6.77 58.76
N SER A 406 -8.03 -7.31 59.60
CA SER A 406 -7.73 -8.63 60.09
C SER A 406 -8.88 -9.66 60.13
N SER A 407 -8.53 -10.92 59.88
CA SER A 407 -8.31 -11.98 60.88
C SER A 407 -8.28 -13.38 60.25
N ASP A 408 -7.25 -14.14 60.60
CA ASP A 408 -7.10 -15.55 60.81
C ASP A 408 -8.15 -16.55 60.34
N ASP A 409 -7.77 -17.58 59.62
CA ASP A 409 -7.60 -18.94 60.10
C ASP A 409 -7.03 -19.88 59.06
N SER A 410 -6.31 -20.86 59.59
CA SER A 410 -5.55 -21.92 59.02
C SER A 410 -6.26 -22.92 58.08
N GLY A 411 -5.50 -23.43 57.15
CA GLY A 411 -5.45 -24.86 56.85
C GLY A 411 -6.02 -25.33 55.53
N THR A 412 -5.20 -25.69 54.66
CA THR A 412 -5.06 -27.00 54.06
C THR A 412 -4.47 -26.86 52.65
N THR A 413 -3.29 -27.41 52.50
CA THR A 413 -2.63 -27.72 51.23
C THR A 413 -3.56 -28.47 50.30
N ASP A 414 -3.84 -27.86 49.16
CA ASP A 414 -4.12 -28.62 47.98
C ASP A 414 -3.34 -27.98 46.82
N SER A 415 -2.35 -28.73 46.40
CA SER A 415 -1.48 -28.44 45.28
C SER A 415 -2.27 -28.65 43.99
N ASN A 416 -2.90 -27.58 43.47
CA ASN A 416 -3.31 -27.53 42.08
C ASN A 416 -2.20 -26.79 41.32
N GLN A 417 -1.28 -27.58 40.85
CA GLN A 417 -0.31 -27.22 39.83
C GLN A 417 -1.11 -26.94 38.57
N SER A 418 -1.44 -25.66 38.29
CA SER A 418 -1.87 -25.24 37.00
C SER A 418 -0.72 -25.44 36.06
N ASP A 419 -0.78 -26.55 35.36
CA ASP A 419 0.05 -26.82 34.18
C ASP A 419 -0.32 -25.82 33.12
N THR A 420 0.30 -24.65 33.13
CA THR A 420 0.36 -23.74 31.97
C THR A 420 1.39 -24.34 31.03
N THR A 421 1.02 -25.40 30.33
CA THR A 421 1.64 -25.76 29.07
C THR A 421 1.43 -24.57 28.17
N ALA A 422 2.48 -23.82 27.87
CA ALA A 422 2.48 -22.80 26.84
C ALA A 422 2.03 -23.50 25.56
N GLU A 423 0.81 -23.19 25.13
CA GLU A 423 0.22 -23.75 23.93
C GLU A 423 1.05 -23.24 22.74
N THR A 424 1.88 -24.12 22.17
CA THR A 424 2.73 -23.78 21.03
C THR A 424 1.89 -23.82 19.75
N PRO A 425 2.00 -22.81 18.89
CA PRO A 425 1.31 -22.82 17.60
C PRO A 425 1.69 -24.03 16.76
N ASP A 426 0.72 -24.62 16.09
CA ASP A 426 0.93 -25.68 15.11
C ASP A 426 1.85 -25.18 14.00
N PRO A 427 2.94 -25.89 13.66
CA PRO A 427 3.93 -25.43 12.68
C PRO A 427 3.39 -25.34 11.24
N VAL A 428 2.25 -25.97 10.94
CA VAL A 428 1.61 -25.96 9.61
C VAL A 428 0.55 -24.87 9.52
N THR A 429 -0.34 -24.80 10.51
CA THR A 429 -1.45 -23.84 10.51
C THR A 429 -1.14 -22.54 11.21
N GLY A 430 -0.15 -22.52 12.11
CA GLY A 430 0.16 -21.38 12.96
C GLY A 430 -0.86 -21.15 14.09
N LEU A 431 -1.89 -21.99 14.19
CA LEU A 431 -2.97 -21.85 15.17
C LEU A 431 -2.61 -22.55 16.49
N ILE A 432 -3.15 -22.02 17.56
CA ILE A 432 -3.06 -22.63 18.88
C ILE A 432 -4.33 -23.45 19.13
N THR A 433 -4.17 -24.75 19.45
CA THR A 433 -5.28 -25.57 19.89
C THR A 433 -5.35 -25.55 21.40
N LYS A 434 -6.42 -24.98 21.97
CA LYS A 434 -6.67 -25.01 23.40
C LYS A 434 -7.04 -26.41 23.90
N SER A 435 -6.98 -26.64 25.19
CA SER A 435 -7.28 -27.92 25.83
C SER A 435 -8.74 -28.39 25.62
N ASP A 436 -9.64 -27.48 25.31
CA ASP A 436 -11.04 -27.73 24.97
C ASP A 436 -11.27 -28.05 23.49
N GLY A 437 -10.20 -28.04 22.68
CA GLY A 437 -10.27 -28.24 21.23
C GLY A 437 -10.52 -26.96 20.41
N THR A 438 -10.67 -25.82 21.06
CA THR A 438 -10.84 -24.53 20.39
C THR A 438 -9.56 -24.12 19.67
N LEU A 439 -9.68 -23.80 18.38
CA LEU A 439 -8.58 -23.21 17.62
C LEU A 439 -8.54 -21.71 17.84
N VAL A 440 -7.36 -21.17 18.08
CA VAL A 440 -7.15 -19.72 18.29
C VAL A 440 -6.06 -19.24 17.36
N ASP A 441 -6.31 -18.14 16.69
CA ASP A 441 -5.30 -17.43 15.94
C ASP A 441 -4.44 -16.56 16.89
N PRO A 442 -3.13 -16.84 17.07
CA PRO A 442 -2.31 -16.12 18.01
C PRO A 442 -2.09 -14.64 17.64
N SER A 443 -2.31 -14.27 16.39
CA SER A 443 -2.12 -12.88 15.93
C SER A 443 -3.28 -11.96 16.31
N THR A 444 -4.49 -12.50 16.37
CA THR A 444 -5.71 -11.76 16.71
C THR A 444 -6.28 -12.12 18.08
N GLY A 445 -5.89 -13.28 18.64
CA GLY A 445 -6.50 -13.85 19.84
C GLY A 445 -7.93 -14.39 19.60
N GLY A 446 -8.41 -14.34 18.37
CA GLY A 446 -9.75 -14.80 17.99
C GLY A 446 -9.85 -16.30 17.87
N THR A 447 -11.08 -16.84 18.03
CA THR A 447 -11.38 -18.25 17.82
C THR A 447 -11.57 -18.55 16.34
N VAL A 448 -10.99 -19.65 15.86
CA VAL A 448 -11.06 -20.07 14.45
C VAL A 448 -12.12 -21.15 14.30
N ASP A 449 -13.07 -20.92 13.39
CA ASP A 449 -14.06 -21.94 13.02
C ASP A 449 -13.36 -23.03 12.17
N PRO A 450 -13.40 -24.29 12.60
CA PRO A 450 -12.77 -25.37 11.86
C PRO A 450 -13.46 -25.72 10.53
N ASP A 451 -14.66 -25.26 10.28
CA ASP A 451 -15.37 -25.59 9.05
C ASP A 451 -15.04 -24.67 7.89
N ASP A 452 -14.76 -23.39 8.17
CA ASP A 452 -14.51 -22.41 7.11
C ASP A 452 -13.25 -21.56 7.32
N GLY A 453 -12.53 -21.75 8.43
CA GLY A 453 -11.32 -20.99 8.76
C GLY A 453 -11.58 -19.56 9.19
N SER A 454 -12.83 -19.16 9.42
CA SER A 454 -13.16 -17.83 9.90
C SER A 454 -12.65 -17.60 11.33
N ILE A 455 -12.13 -16.41 11.58
CA ILE A 455 -11.69 -16.00 12.90
C ILE A 455 -12.76 -15.10 13.50
N HIS A 456 -13.20 -15.46 14.70
CA HIS A 456 -14.18 -14.70 15.47
C HIS A 456 -13.55 -14.14 16.74
N ASP A 457 -13.86 -12.91 17.07
CA ASP A 457 -13.46 -12.33 18.34
C ASP A 457 -13.93 -13.19 19.51
N ALA A 458 -13.03 -13.58 20.39
CA ALA A 458 -13.30 -14.54 21.46
C ALA A 458 -14.33 -14.01 22.50
N THR A 459 -14.54 -12.69 22.57
CA THR A 459 -15.42 -12.04 23.55
C THR A 459 -16.79 -11.71 22.94
N THR A 460 -16.80 -11.14 21.72
CA THR A 460 -18.00 -10.64 21.07
C THR A 460 -18.60 -11.64 20.09
N GLY A 461 -17.84 -12.67 19.68
CA GLY A 461 -18.23 -13.59 18.62
C GLY A 461 -18.25 -12.97 17.23
N GLN A 462 -17.78 -11.72 17.09
CA GLN A 462 -17.74 -11.03 15.81
C GLN A 462 -16.65 -11.61 14.91
N TYR A 463 -16.95 -11.64 13.64
CA TYR A 463 -16.05 -12.09 12.61
C TYR A 463 -14.91 -11.06 12.39
N ILE A 464 -13.65 -11.46 12.56
CA ILE A 464 -12.49 -10.59 12.48
C ILE A 464 -11.46 -10.98 11.43
N GLY A 465 -11.58 -12.15 10.81
CA GLY A 465 -10.64 -12.53 9.78
C GLY A 465 -10.76 -13.98 9.30
N LEU A 466 -9.86 -14.37 8.39
CA LEU A 466 -9.62 -15.78 8.03
C LEU A 466 -8.23 -16.18 8.50
N ALA A 467 -8.09 -17.38 9.00
CA ALA A 467 -6.81 -17.96 9.36
C ALA A 467 -5.93 -18.16 8.11
N ASP A 468 -4.66 -17.77 8.18
CA ASP A 468 -3.77 -17.72 7.02
C ASP A 468 -3.48 -19.08 6.36
N ARG A 469 -3.68 -20.18 7.09
CA ARG A 469 -3.30 -21.54 6.64
C ARG A 469 -4.27 -22.60 7.13
N TYR A 470 -5.53 -22.30 7.18
CA TYR A 470 -6.53 -23.26 7.66
C TYR A 470 -7.05 -24.20 6.56
#